data_dd9364d648023d9329162f9703b867ee
#
_entry.id   dd9364d648023d9329162f9703b867ee
#
_cell.length_a   1.000
_cell.length_b   1.000
_cell.length_c   1.000
_cell.angle_alpha   90.00
_cell.angle_beta   90.00
_cell.angle_gamma   90.00
#
_symmetry.space_group_name_H-M   'P 1'
#
loop_
_entity.id
_entity.type
_entity.pdbx_description
1 polymer ?
#
loop_
_entity_poly.entity_id
_entity_poly.type
_entity_poly.pdbx_seq_one_letter_code
_entity_poly.pdbx_strand_id
1 'polypeptide(L)'
;VIERPTSPLGPTLETERLFLRPPTLEDFPRWADFMSDPETTRFIGGVQSRHEVWRAIASVAGMWALQGEGMFSVIEKATGLWMGRIGPLHPYDWPGREVGWSLHRDATGKGYALEAAAATMDYAFDVLEWPDVIHCIDPDNRASEKLAERLGSTNRGPGVIPPPFHEHKVNLWGQTREQWRANRQRLR
;
A
#
# COMPACT_ATOMS: atom_id res chain seq x y z
N VAL A 1 -11.04 4.77 20.90
CA VAL A 1 -11.04 5.18 19.47
C VAL A 1 -10.43 6.58 19.42
N ILE A 2 -9.41 6.74 18.60
CA ILE A 2 -8.76 8.03 18.41
C ILE A 2 -9.62 8.95 17.51
N GLU A 3 -9.38 10.26 17.60
CA GLU A 3 -9.96 11.21 16.65
C GLU A 3 -9.44 10.95 15.23
N ARG A 4 -10.25 11.32 14.23
CA ARG A 4 -9.85 11.19 12.82
C ARG A 4 -8.64 12.11 12.56
N PRO A 5 -7.48 11.56 12.18
CA PRO A 5 -6.30 12.35 11.92
C PRO A 5 -6.45 13.16 10.63
N THR A 6 -5.85 14.33 10.59
CA THR A 6 -5.77 15.18 9.40
C THR A 6 -4.33 15.27 8.91
N SER A 7 -4.15 15.56 7.63
CA SER A 7 -2.83 15.79 7.04
C SER A 7 -2.91 16.93 6.02
N PRO A 8 -1.93 17.85 6.02
CA PRO A 8 -1.86 18.89 4.98
C PRO A 8 -1.45 18.35 3.62
N LEU A 9 -0.96 17.09 3.55
CA LEU A 9 -0.48 16.48 2.31
C LEU A 9 -1.59 15.83 1.49
N GLY A 10 -2.70 15.44 2.12
CA GLY A 10 -3.77 14.75 1.40
C GLY A 10 -4.89 14.26 2.31
N PRO A 11 -5.87 13.54 1.74
CA PRO A 11 -7.05 13.12 2.48
C PRO A 11 -6.75 12.01 3.50
N THR A 12 -7.65 11.88 4.47
CA THR A 12 -7.75 10.70 5.33
C THR A 12 -8.93 9.88 4.88
N LEU A 13 -8.68 8.63 4.45
CA LEU A 13 -9.73 7.65 4.22
C LEU A 13 -10.09 6.99 5.56
N GLU A 14 -11.34 6.61 5.69
CA GLU A 14 -11.85 5.98 6.89
C GLU A 14 -12.56 4.67 6.53
N THR A 15 -12.23 3.61 7.27
CA THR A 15 -12.90 2.32 7.18
C THR A 15 -13.53 1.96 8.54
N GLU A 16 -14.03 0.77 8.70
CA GLU A 16 -14.59 0.32 9.98
C GLU A 16 -13.56 0.40 11.12
N ARG A 17 -12.34 -0.10 10.90
CA ARG A 17 -11.31 -0.26 11.93
C ARG A 17 -10.07 0.61 11.75
N LEU A 18 -9.93 1.27 10.59
CA LEU A 18 -8.70 1.93 10.20
C LEU A 18 -8.92 3.38 9.76
N PHE A 19 -7.90 4.21 9.98
CA PHE A 19 -7.67 5.43 9.22
C PHE A 19 -6.48 5.24 8.28
N LEU A 20 -6.62 5.73 7.05
CA LEU A 20 -5.54 5.77 6.07
C LEU A 20 -5.25 7.24 5.76
N ARG A 21 -4.08 7.72 6.13
CA ARG A 21 -3.66 9.11 5.94
C ARG A 21 -2.25 9.20 5.33
N PRO A 22 -1.88 10.29 4.68
CA PRO A 22 -0.48 10.53 4.33
C PRO A 22 0.45 10.35 5.55
N PRO A 23 1.71 9.93 5.35
CA PRO A 23 2.63 9.68 6.44
C PRO A 23 2.98 10.95 7.20
N THR A 24 3.31 10.79 8.49
CA THR A 24 3.87 11.83 9.36
C THR A 24 5.14 11.30 10.03
N LEU A 25 5.92 12.19 10.66
CA LEU A 25 7.11 11.74 11.40
C LEU A 25 6.77 10.88 12.62
N GLU A 26 5.56 10.94 13.12
CA GLU A 26 5.10 10.08 14.22
C GLU A 26 5.05 8.60 13.83
N ASP A 27 4.95 8.30 12.54
CA ASP A 27 4.97 6.93 12.02
C ASP A 27 6.37 6.31 12.05
N PHE A 28 7.42 7.14 12.08
CA PHE A 28 8.79 6.73 11.92
C PHE A 28 9.25 5.61 12.86
N PRO A 29 8.99 5.64 14.19
CA PRO A 29 9.45 4.59 15.08
C PRO A 29 8.94 3.20 14.70
N ARG A 30 7.64 3.07 14.40
CA ARG A 30 7.03 1.80 14.01
C ARG A 30 7.35 1.39 12.58
N TRP A 31 7.48 2.36 11.68
CA TRP A 31 7.94 2.07 10.33
C TRP A 31 9.39 1.55 10.33
N ALA A 32 10.26 2.09 11.20
CA ALA A 32 11.62 1.59 11.37
C ALA A 32 11.66 0.19 11.99
N ASP A 33 10.78 -0.11 12.97
CA ASP A 33 10.61 -1.48 13.50
C ASP A 33 10.17 -2.46 12.41
N PHE A 34 9.16 -2.08 11.62
CA PHE A 34 8.68 -2.85 10.47
C PHE A 34 9.80 -3.17 9.47
N MET A 35 10.61 -2.16 9.09
CA MET A 35 11.68 -2.33 8.11
C MET A 35 12.93 -3.02 8.67
N SER A 36 13.02 -3.23 9.98
CA SER A 36 14.10 -3.98 10.62
C SER A 36 13.88 -5.49 10.66
N ASP A 37 12.67 -5.95 10.37
CA ASP A 37 12.30 -7.36 10.42
C ASP A 37 12.53 -8.04 9.05
N PRO A 38 13.49 -8.97 8.94
CA PRO A 38 13.82 -9.62 7.67
C PRO A 38 12.69 -10.45 7.08
N GLU A 39 11.81 -11.04 7.91
CA GLU A 39 10.69 -11.82 7.41
C GLU A 39 9.63 -10.91 6.76
N THR A 40 9.29 -9.81 7.41
CA THR A 40 8.32 -8.85 6.93
C THR A 40 8.80 -8.13 5.67
N THR A 41 10.11 -7.86 5.57
CA THR A 41 10.69 -7.09 4.44
C THR A 41 11.19 -7.93 3.29
N ARG A 42 11.11 -9.25 3.39
CA ARG A 42 11.64 -10.22 2.42
C ARG A 42 11.29 -9.91 0.97
N PHE A 43 10.07 -9.43 0.70
CA PHE A 43 9.57 -9.17 -0.66
C PHE A 43 9.48 -7.68 -1.01
N ILE A 44 10.02 -6.79 -0.18
CA ILE A 44 9.93 -5.33 -0.36
C ILE A 44 11.30 -4.62 -0.28
N GLY A 45 12.35 -5.33 -0.68
CA GLY A 45 13.71 -4.79 -0.74
C GLY A 45 14.60 -5.13 0.45
N GLY A 46 14.11 -5.95 1.42
CA GLY A 46 14.89 -6.40 2.57
C GLY A 46 14.97 -5.37 3.70
N VAL A 47 15.80 -5.72 4.69
CA VAL A 47 15.99 -4.89 5.90
C VAL A 47 16.61 -3.55 5.56
N GLN A 48 16.08 -2.48 6.17
CA GLN A 48 16.57 -1.12 6.02
C GLN A 48 17.03 -0.54 7.36
N SER A 49 18.09 0.23 7.31
CA SER A 49 18.55 1.04 8.44
C SER A 49 17.56 2.17 8.74
N ARG A 50 17.60 2.71 9.96
CA ARG A 50 16.76 3.87 10.33
C ARG A 50 16.97 5.07 9.41
N HIS A 51 18.17 5.29 8.87
CA HIS A 51 18.45 6.35 7.89
C HIS A 51 17.73 6.13 6.56
N GLU A 52 17.70 4.90 6.07
CA GLU A 52 16.97 4.53 4.85
C GLU A 52 15.47 4.67 5.04
N VAL A 53 14.94 4.21 6.18
CA VAL A 53 13.53 4.38 6.52
C VAL A 53 13.13 5.86 6.60
N TRP A 54 13.97 6.71 7.19
CA TRP A 54 13.70 8.15 7.22
C TRP A 54 13.58 8.73 5.80
N ARG A 55 14.50 8.36 4.89
CA ARG A 55 14.42 8.76 3.48
C ARG A 55 13.19 8.18 2.78
N ALA A 56 12.82 6.95 3.08
CA ALA A 56 11.62 6.32 2.53
C ALA A 56 10.34 7.07 2.92
N ILE A 57 10.19 7.46 4.19
CA ILE A 57 9.06 8.29 4.64
C ILE A 57 9.06 9.64 3.94
N ALA A 58 10.22 10.31 3.87
CA ALA A 58 10.35 11.59 3.18
C ALA A 58 10.02 11.48 1.68
N SER A 59 10.41 10.36 1.03
CA SER A 59 10.05 10.09 -0.36
C SER A 59 8.53 9.93 -0.54
N VAL A 60 7.87 9.16 0.31
CA VAL A 60 6.41 8.99 0.25
C VAL A 60 5.67 10.31 0.52
N ALA A 61 6.13 11.09 1.51
CA ALA A 61 5.59 12.44 1.76
C ALA A 61 5.83 13.38 0.56
N GLY A 62 7.00 13.26 -0.08
CA GLY A 62 7.34 13.98 -1.31
C GLY A 62 6.42 13.62 -2.48
N MET A 63 6.05 12.35 -2.64
CA MET A 63 5.07 11.95 -3.66
C MET A 63 3.72 12.62 -3.44
N TRP A 64 3.22 12.65 -2.20
CA TRP A 64 2.00 13.37 -1.86
C TRP A 64 2.08 14.86 -2.19
N ALA A 65 3.20 15.51 -1.87
CA ALA A 65 3.39 16.92 -2.13
C ALA A 65 3.54 17.25 -3.62
N LEU A 66 4.16 16.38 -4.41
CA LEU A 66 4.49 16.62 -5.83
C LEU A 66 3.41 16.11 -6.79
N GLN A 67 2.75 15.01 -6.45
CA GLN A 67 1.82 14.31 -7.35
C GLN A 67 0.37 14.35 -6.83
N GLY A 68 0.15 14.74 -5.57
CA GLY A 68 -1.17 14.70 -4.93
C GLY A 68 -1.64 13.28 -4.58
N GLU A 69 -0.76 12.28 -4.69
CA GLU A 69 -1.04 10.88 -4.40
C GLU A 69 0.20 10.16 -3.86
N GLY A 70 -0.01 9.10 -3.10
CA GLY A 70 1.06 8.29 -2.52
C GLY A 70 0.51 7.25 -1.55
N MET A 71 1.39 6.41 -1.03
CA MET A 71 0.98 5.42 -0.04
C MET A 71 0.50 6.09 1.24
N PHE A 72 -0.60 5.60 1.77
CA PHE A 72 -1.12 5.98 3.09
C PHE A 72 -0.40 5.20 4.20
N SER A 73 -0.21 5.83 5.33
CA SER A 73 -0.03 5.17 6.62
C SER A 73 -1.36 4.61 7.10
N VAL A 74 -1.37 3.35 7.48
CA VAL A 74 -2.55 2.66 8.01
C VAL A 74 -2.52 2.72 9.52
N ILE A 75 -3.53 3.34 10.14
CA ILE A 75 -3.62 3.58 11.59
C ILE A 75 -4.80 2.80 12.14
N GLU A 76 -4.58 1.95 13.13
CA GLU A 76 -5.64 1.23 13.83
C GLU A 76 -6.41 2.18 14.75
N LYS A 77 -7.73 2.29 14.57
CA LYS A 77 -8.58 3.21 15.36
C LYS A 77 -8.59 2.91 16.85
N ALA A 78 -8.51 1.63 17.21
CA ALA A 78 -8.59 1.20 18.59
C ALA A 78 -7.39 1.66 19.44
N THR A 79 -6.20 1.67 18.84
CA THR A 79 -4.93 1.90 19.55
C THR A 79 -4.19 3.16 19.11
N GLY A 80 -4.51 3.70 17.93
CA GLY A 80 -3.73 4.76 17.29
C GLY A 80 -2.40 4.30 16.70
N LEU A 81 -2.11 3.00 16.71
CA LEU A 81 -0.84 2.47 16.24
C LEU A 81 -0.79 2.40 14.71
N TRP A 82 0.37 2.72 14.18
CA TRP A 82 0.69 2.49 12.76
C TRP A 82 0.79 0.98 12.49
N MET A 83 0.04 0.50 11.51
CA MET A 83 -0.08 -0.92 11.14
C MET A 83 0.56 -1.25 9.79
N GLY A 84 1.04 -0.26 9.05
CA GLY A 84 1.63 -0.47 7.76
C GLY A 84 1.40 0.68 6.80
N ARG A 85 1.70 0.42 5.54
CA ARG A 85 1.45 1.36 4.45
C ARG A 85 0.72 0.65 3.31
N ILE A 86 -0.32 1.28 2.80
CA ILE A 86 -1.11 0.78 1.66
C ILE A 86 -1.54 1.98 0.83
N GLY A 87 -1.41 1.91 -0.48
CA GLY A 87 -1.89 3.04 -1.27
C GLY A 87 -1.35 3.13 -2.69
N PRO A 88 -1.69 4.24 -3.34
CA PRO A 88 -1.16 4.57 -4.65
C PRO A 88 0.36 4.62 -4.67
N LEU A 89 0.96 3.98 -5.65
CA LEU A 89 2.38 3.98 -5.92
C LEU A 89 2.62 4.07 -7.42
N HIS A 90 3.05 5.24 -7.88
CA HIS A 90 3.32 5.48 -9.28
C HIS A 90 4.51 6.44 -9.44
N PRO A 91 5.72 6.04 -8.98
CA PRO A 91 6.92 6.84 -9.21
C PRO A 91 7.28 6.83 -10.70
N TYR A 92 8.23 7.69 -11.06
CA TYR A 92 8.73 7.77 -12.43
C TYR A 92 9.15 6.39 -12.98
N ASP A 93 8.76 6.08 -14.20
CA ASP A 93 9.05 4.84 -14.94
C ASP A 93 8.48 3.55 -14.33
N TRP A 94 7.51 3.67 -13.42
CA TRP A 94 6.81 2.51 -12.87
C TRP A 94 5.92 1.84 -13.92
N PRO A 95 5.76 0.49 -13.93
CA PRO A 95 5.08 -0.24 -15.01
C PRO A 95 3.57 0.06 -15.14
N GLY A 96 3.00 0.78 -14.20
CA GLY A 96 1.59 1.17 -14.20
C GLY A 96 1.19 1.83 -12.89
N ARG A 97 -0.07 2.19 -12.78
CA ARG A 97 -0.65 2.78 -11.57
C ARG A 97 -0.89 1.69 -10.53
N GLU A 98 -0.01 1.58 -9.57
CA GLU A 98 -0.06 0.52 -8.57
C GLU A 98 -0.85 0.93 -7.33
N VAL A 99 -1.63 0.00 -6.79
CA VAL A 99 -2.02 -0.02 -5.39
C VAL A 99 -1.17 -1.08 -4.69
N GLY A 100 -0.19 -0.61 -3.92
CA GLY A 100 0.74 -1.47 -3.17
C GLY A 100 0.36 -1.58 -1.70
N TRP A 101 0.86 -2.62 -1.03
CA TRP A 101 0.63 -2.87 0.40
C TRP A 101 1.82 -3.49 1.11
N SER A 102 2.01 -3.11 2.36
CA SER A 102 2.97 -3.71 3.27
C SER A 102 2.48 -3.48 4.70
N LEU A 103 2.35 -4.53 5.48
CA LEU A 103 1.83 -4.46 6.85
C LEU A 103 2.86 -4.90 7.87
N HIS A 104 2.85 -4.20 9.00
CA HIS A 104 3.58 -4.59 10.21
C HIS A 104 3.10 -5.98 10.69
N ARG A 105 4.01 -6.77 11.30
CA ARG A 105 3.69 -8.11 11.82
C ARG A 105 2.47 -8.13 12.75
N ASP A 106 2.30 -7.10 13.58
CA ASP A 106 1.15 -6.98 14.49
C ASP A 106 -0.20 -6.83 13.79
N ALA A 107 -0.19 -6.49 12.51
CA ALA A 107 -1.39 -6.33 11.68
C ALA A 107 -1.76 -7.61 10.92
N THR A 108 -0.87 -8.61 10.91
CA THR A 108 -1.06 -9.84 10.15
C THR A 108 -2.21 -10.67 10.71
N GLY A 109 -3.00 -11.29 9.83
CA GLY A 109 -4.13 -12.16 10.21
C GLY A 109 -5.39 -11.45 10.68
N LYS A 110 -5.38 -10.12 10.84
CA LYS A 110 -6.52 -9.33 11.30
C LYS A 110 -7.48 -8.88 10.18
N GLY A 111 -7.16 -9.16 8.93
CA GLY A 111 -7.95 -8.71 7.77
C GLY A 111 -7.72 -7.25 7.36
N TYR A 112 -6.80 -6.54 8.00
CA TYR A 112 -6.52 -5.12 7.74
C TYR A 112 -6.01 -4.86 6.33
N ALA A 113 -5.24 -5.80 5.75
CA ALA A 113 -4.76 -5.68 4.38
C ALA A 113 -5.92 -5.56 3.38
N LEU A 114 -6.92 -6.43 3.48
CA LEU A 114 -8.07 -6.41 2.58
C LEU A 114 -8.93 -5.15 2.79
N GLU A 115 -9.18 -4.77 4.05
CA GLU A 115 -9.98 -3.61 4.39
C GLU A 115 -9.34 -2.31 3.86
N ALA A 116 -8.05 -2.12 4.12
CA ALA A 116 -7.32 -0.95 3.68
C ALA A 116 -7.09 -0.92 2.16
N ALA A 117 -6.75 -2.07 1.54
CA ALA A 117 -6.58 -2.15 0.10
C ALA A 117 -7.90 -1.89 -0.64
N ALA A 118 -9.04 -2.41 -0.15
CA ALA A 118 -10.34 -2.14 -0.75
C ALA A 118 -10.69 -0.64 -0.72
N ALA A 119 -10.46 0.04 0.41
CA ALA A 119 -10.66 1.48 0.52
C ALA A 119 -9.73 2.27 -0.42
N THR A 120 -8.49 1.81 -0.57
CA THR A 120 -7.53 2.43 -1.49
C THR A 120 -7.91 2.20 -2.96
N MET A 121 -8.43 1.02 -3.31
CA MET A 121 -8.96 0.74 -4.65
C MET A 121 -10.15 1.65 -4.97
N ASP A 122 -11.08 1.83 -4.02
CA ASP A 122 -12.18 2.79 -4.17
C ASP A 122 -11.63 4.21 -4.42
N TYR A 123 -10.62 4.64 -3.64
CA TYR A 123 -9.96 5.93 -3.81
C TYR A 123 -9.28 6.08 -5.19
N ALA A 124 -8.53 5.07 -5.62
CA ALA A 124 -7.82 5.07 -6.89
C ALA A 124 -8.79 5.18 -8.09
N PHE A 125 -9.91 4.47 -8.06
CA PHE A 125 -10.86 4.46 -9.15
C PHE A 125 -11.86 5.62 -9.14
N ASP A 126 -12.32 6.05 -7.96
CA ASP A 126 -13.41 7.02 -7.85
C ASP A 126 -12.90 8.46 -7.61
N VAL A 127 -11.72 8.64 -6.99
CA VAL A 127 -11.15 9.97 -6.70
C VAL A 127 -9.99 10.30 -7.63
N LEU A 128 -9.04 9.38 -7.83
CA LEU A 128 -7.92 9.59 -8.75
C LEU A 128 -8.30 9.28 -10.20
N GLU A 129 -9.50 8.74 -10.42
CA GLU A 129 -10.05 8.41 -11.74
C GLU A 129 -9.15 7.50 -12.59
N TRP A 130 -8.37 6.64 -11.93
CA TRP A 130 -7.53 5.69 -12.62
C TRP A 130 -8.37 4.70 -13.44
N PRO A 131 -8.00 4.40 -14.70
CA PRO A 131 -8.74 3.45 -15.52
C PRO A 131 -8.43 2.00 -15.18
N ASP A 132 -7.23 1.77 -14.66
CA ASP A 132 -6.67 0.46 -14.35
C ASP A 132 -5.75 0.56 -13.13
N VAL A 133 -5.64 -0.54 -12.38
CA VAL A 133 -4.73 -0.68 -11.25
C VAL A 133 -3.90 -1.95 -11.42
N ILE A 134 -2.62 -1.85 -11.09
CA ILE A 134 -1.73 -3.01 -10.97
C ILE A 134 -1.27 -3.23 -9.52
N HIS A 135 -0.70 -4.41 -9.29
CA HIS A 135 0.03 -4.80 -8.08
C HIS A 135 1.30 -5.55 -8.53
N CYS A 136 2.48 -5.08 -8.15
CA CYS A 136 3.74 -5.74 -8.42
C CYS A 136 4.03 -6.75 -7.31
N ILE A 137 3.86 -8.03 -7.58
CA ILE A 137 3.93 -9.10 -6.58
C ILE A 137 5.05 -10.07 -6.93
N ASP A 138 5.96 -10.31 -5.99
CA ASP A 138 6.96 -11.38 -6.09
C ASP A 138 6.23 -12.74 -6.21
N PRO A 139 6.57 -13.61 -7.18
CA PRO A 139 5.90 -14.88 -7.39
C PRO A 139 5.98 -15.86 -6.21
N ASP A 140 6.89 -15.64 -5.26
CA ASP A 140 6.98 -16.42 -4.03
C ASP A 140 6.14 -15.83 -2.89
N ASN A 141 5.59 -14.62 -3.05
CA ASN A 141 4.75 -13.94 -2.04
C ASN A 141 3.29 -14.38 -2.12
N ARG A 142 3.01 -15.60 -1.69
CA ARG A 142 1.66 -16.21 -1.70
C ARG A 142 0.62 -15.42 -0.92
N ALA A 143 1.04 -14.69 0.12
CA ALA A 143 0.11 -13.89 0.91
C ALA A 143 -0.42 -12.70 0.08
N SER A 144 0.46 -12.03 -0.66
CA SER A 144 0.08 -10.94 -1.56
C SER A 144 -0.72 -11.41 -2.76
N GLU A 145 -0.38 -12.56 -3.36
CA GLU A 145 -1.20 -13.17 -4.43
C GLU A 145 -2.63 -13.42 -3.97
N LYS A 146 -2.82 -14.06 -2.79
CA LYS A 146 -4.15 -14.30 -2.23
C LYS A 146 -4.91 -13.01 -1.94
N LEU A 147 -4.23 -11.95 -1.53
CA LEU A 147 -4.89 -10.66 -1.34
C LEU A 147 -5.34 -10.08 -2.68
N ALA A 148 -4.49 -10.11 -3.71
CA ALA A 148 -4.85 -9.65 -5.06
C ALA A 148 -6.05 -10.44 -5.62
N GLU A 149 -6.06 -11.76 -5.49
CA GLU A 149 -7.20 -12.62 -5.88
C GLU A 149 -8.49 -12.24 -5.13
N ARG A 150 -8.41 -12.01 -3.81
CA ARG A 150 -9.57 -11.60 -3.01
C ARG A 150 -10.10 -10.23 -3.43
N LEU A 151 -9.24 -9.32 -3.86
CA LEU A 151 -9.63 -8.03 -4.45
C LEU A 151 -10.23 -8.19 -5.85
N GLY A 152 -10.10 -9.37 -6.48
CA GLY A 152 -10.58 -9.64 -7.82
C GLY A 152 -9.58 -9.32 -8.93
N SER A 153 -8.32 -9.04 -8.58
CA SER A 153 -7.25 -8.86 -9.55
C SER A 153 -6.79 -10.19 -10.14
N THR A 154 -6.35 -10.16 -11.38
CA THR A 154 -5.84 -11.32 -12.10
C THR A 154 -4.35 -11.17 -12.42
N ASN A 155 -3.63 -12.28 -12.45
CA ASN A 155 -2.23 -12.28 -12.86
C ASN A 155 -2.13 -12.05 -14.39
N ARG A 156 -1.38 -11.02 -14.77
CA ARG A 156 -1.14 -10.59 -16.15
C ARG A 156 0.23 -11.02 -16.68
N GLY A 157 1.00 -11.75 -15.87
CA GLY A 157 2.33 -12.24 -16.24
C GLY A 157 3.48 -11.42 -15.67
N PRO A 158 4.71 -11.74 -16.09
CA PRO A 158 5.91 -11.08 -15.60
C PRO A 158 5.95 -9.59 -15.93
N GLY A 159 6.47 -8.79 -14.98
CA GLY A 159 6.70 -7.37 -15.12
C GLY A 159 8.15 -6.99 -14.83
N VAL A 160 8.47 -5.76 -15.16
CA VAL A 160 9.78 -5.13 -14.86
C VAL A 160 9.53 -3.85 -14.09
N ILE A 161 10.21 -3.70 -12.97
CA ILE A 161 10.19 -2.47 -12.16
C ILE A 161 11.53 -1.73 -12.30
N PRO A 162 11.55 -0.39 -12.17
CA PRO A 162 12.77 0.37 -12.38
C PRO A 162 13.80 0.18 -11.25
N PRO A 163 15.05 0.60 -11.45
CA PRO A 163 16.03 0.67 -10.38
C PRO A 163 15.51 1.44 -9.15
N PRO A 164 15.93 1.07 -7.94
CA PRO A 164 16.93 0.04 -7.62
C PRO A 164 16.39 -1.40 -7.56
N PHE A 165 15.11 -1.63 -7.87
CA PHE A 165 14.43 -2.92 -7.68
C PHE A 165 14.34 -3.77 -8.97
N HIS A 166 15.01 -3.35 -10.06
CA HIS A 166 14.91 -3.98 -11.39
C HIS A 166 15.36 -5.46 -11.46
N GLU A 167 16.11 -5.93 -10.47
CA GLU A 167 16.52 -7.33 -10.36
C GLU A 167 15.47 -8.22 -9.66
N HIS A 168 14.47 -7.60 -9.01
CA HIS A 168 13.40 -8.36 -8.36
C HIS A 168 12.43 -8.92 -9.40
N LYS A 169 12.13 -10.20 -9.28
CA LYS A 169 11.10 -10.84 -10.09
C LYS A 169 9.74 -10.40 -9.58
N VAL A 170 8.91 -9.90 -10.47
CA VAL A 170 7.53 -9.55 -10.15
C VAL A 170 6.58 -10.06 -11.23
N ASN A 171 5.38 -10.47 -10.81
CA ASN A 171 4.21 -10.60 -11.67
C ASN A 171 3.34 -9.37 -11.49
N LEU A 172 2.80 -8.88 -12.59
CA LEU A 172 1.80 -7.81 -12.58
C LEU A 172 0.41 -8.44 -12.37
N TRP A 173 -0.17 -8.18 -11.24
CA TRP A 173 -1.58 -8.45 -10.98
C TRP A 173 -2.37 -7.18 -11.21
N GLY A 174 -3.64 -7.28 -11.60
CA GLY A 174 -4.40 -6.05 -11.78
C GLY A 174 -5.83 -6.25 -12.25
N GLN A 175 -6.54 -5.14 -12.32
CA GLN A 175 -7.92 -5.09 -12.80
C GLN A 175 -8.30 -3.68 -13.28
N THR A 176 -9.29 -3.60 -14.18
CA THR A 176 -9.88 -2.35 -14.62
C THR A 176 -10.89 -1.81 -13.62
N ARG A 177 -11.29 -0.55 -13.81
CA ARG A 177 -12.37 0.11 -13.02
C ARG A 177 -13.68 -0.69 -13.08
N GLU A 178 -14.05 -1.19 -14.26
CA GLU A 178 -15.28 -1.96 -14.45
C GLU A 178 -15.23 -3.29 -13.69
N GLN A 179 -14.09 -3.98 -13.76
CA GLN A 179 -13.85 -5.22 -13.02
C GLN A 179 -13.91 -4.97 -11.52
N TRP A 180 -13.28 -3.89 -11.02
CA TRP A 180 -13.36 -3.52 -9.62
C TRP A 180 -14.79 -3.27 -9.16
N ARG A 181 -15.57 -2.48 -9.90
CA ARG A 181 -16.97 -2.21 -9.56
C ARG A 181 -17.80 -3.49 -9.45
N ALA A 182 -17.58 -4.46 -10.32
CA ALA A 182 -18.24 -5.76 -10.25
C ALA A 182 -17.75 -6.59 -9.04
N ASN A 183 -16.45 -6.59 -8.75
CA ASN A 183 -15.84 -7.35 -7.65
C ASN A 183 -16.15 -6.73 -6.28
N ARG A 184 -16.20 -5.39 -6.19
CA ARG A 184 -16.40 -4.65 -4.93
C ARG A 184 -17.68 -5.05 -4.20
N GLN A 185 -18.72 -5.40 -4.95
CA GLN A 185 -20.00 -5.84 -4.38
C GLN A 185 -19.90 -7.18 -3.62
N ARG A 186 -18.91 -8.01 -3.95
CA ARG A 186 -18.66 -9.32 -3.31
C ARG A 186 -17.85 -9.21 -2.01
N LEU A 187 -17.24 -8.06 -1.76
CA LEU A 187 -16.42 -7.78 -0.57
C LEU A 187 -17.21 -7.16 0.59
N ARG A 188 -18.52 -6.97 0.40
CA ARG A 188 -19.43 -6.41 1.41
C ARG A 188 -20.01 -7.48 2.31
#